data_644768d46c8290cb3f4f4c8829fff6ec
#
_entry.id   644768d46c8290cb3f4f4c8829fff6ec
#
_cell.length_a   1.000
_cell.length_b   1.000
_cell.length_c   1.000
_cell.angle_alpha   90.00
_cell.angle_beta   90.00
_cell.angle_gamma   90.00
#
_symmetry.space_group_name_H-M   'P 1'
#
loop_
_entity.id
_entity.type
_entity.pdbx_description
1 polymer ?
#
loop_
_entity_poly.entity_id
_entity_poly.type
_entity_poly.pdbx_seq_one_letter_code
_entity_poly.pdbx_strand_id
1 'polypeptide(L)'
;PRKRVLEIISSSKKPIKAYEILNKLSKVYNKNPKPPTIYRAIDFWHSHNFIHRIESLNAFSVCEVSHKHTGSNFMICNGCGKVTEYVFELPDLLKDKISKESFKMLKWNLEINGICKNCS
;
A
#
# COMPACT_ATOMS: atom_id res chain seq x y z
N PRO A 1 -17.29 -7.73 7.94
CA PRO A 1 -16.35 -7.95 6.82
C PRO A 1 -15.19 -6.96 6.78
N ARG A 2 -15.47 -5.68 7.08
CA ARG A 2 -14.45 -4.63 7.03
C ARG A 2 -13.25 -4.93 7.92
N LYS A 3 -13.49 -5.29 9.17
CA LYS A 3 -12.45 -5.61 10.12
C LYS A 3 -11.64 -6.83 9.70
N ARG A 4 -12.31 -7.84 9.15
CA ARG A 4 -11.66 -9.06 8.69
C ARG A 4 -10.74 -8.79 7.49
N VAL A 5 -11.15 -7.89 6.60
CA VAL A 5 -10.32 -7.49 5.47
C VAL A 5 -9.02 -6.87 5.97
N LEU A 6 -9.09 -5.99 6.96
CA LEU A 6 -7.87 -5.39 7.54
C LEU A 6 -6.99 -6.46 8.19
N GLU A 7 -7.56 -7.42 8.90
CA GLU A 7 -6.82 -8.52 9.50
C GLU A 7 -6.09 -9.36 8.44
N ILE A 8 -6.74 -9.63 7.33
CA ILE A 8 -6.13 -10.38 6.22
C ILE A 8 -4.93 -9.62 5.66
N ILE A 9 -5.08 -8.33 5.43
CA ILE A 9 -3.98 -7.51 4.90
C ILE A 9 -2.83 -7.45 5.90
N SER A 10 -3.12 -7.24 7.18
CA SER A 10 -2.08 -7.12 8.22
C SER A 10 -1.36 -8.43 8.49
N SER A 11 -2.02 -9.57 8.27
CA SER A 11 -1.41 -10.90 8.46
C SER A 11 -0.56 -11.32 7.29
N SER A 12 -0.66 -10.65 6.16
CA SER A 12 0.10 -11.00 4.97
C SER A 12 1.54 -10.49 5.11
N LYS A 13 2.52 -11.35 4.85
CA LYS A 13 3.93 -10.99 4.87
C LYS A 13 4.33 -10.14 3.67
N LYS A 14 3.55 -10.19 2.62
CA LYS A 14 3.77 -9.45 1.37
C LYS A 14 2.51 -8.68 1.03
N PRO A 15 2.60 -7.63 0.21
CA PRO A 15 1.40 -6.96 -0.26
C PRO A 15 0.44 -7.96 -0.90
N ILE A 16 -0.85 -7.76 -0.66
CA ILE A 16 -1.87 -8.70 -1.08
C ILE A 16 -2.84 -8.02 -2.06
N LYS A 17 -3.20 -8.73 -3.11
CA LYS A 17 -4.11 -8.22 -4.13
C LYS A 17 -5.57 -8.43 -3.70
N ALA A 18 -6.47 -7.65 -4.29
CA ALA A 18 -7.89 -7.71 -3.93
C ALA A 18 -8.48 -9.11 -4.11
N TYR A 19 -8.15 -9.80 -5.21
CA TYR A 19 -8.68 -11.15 -5.43
C TYR A 19 -8.17 -12.15 -4.40
N GLU A 20 -6.95 -11.97 -3.90
CA GLU A 20 -6.40 -12.82 -2.84
C GLU A 20 -7.12 -12.59 -1.52
N ILE A 21 -7.48 -11.35 -1.24
CA ILE A 21 -8.28 -11.00 -0.05
C ILE A 21 -9.64 -11.69 -0.15
N LEU A 22 -10.26 -11.61 -1.33
CA LEU A 22 -11.55 -12.25 -1.59
C LEU A 22 -11.50 -13.75 -1.34
N ASN A 23 -10.46 -14.43 -1.85
CA ASN A 23 -10.28 -15.86 -1.68
C ASN A 23 -10.12 -16.25 -0.20
N LYS A 24 -9.32 -15.49 0.55
CA LYS A 24 -9.12 -15.75 1.97
C LYS A 24 -10.39 -15.51 2.78
N LEU A 25 -11.14 -14.48 2.42
CA LEU A 25 -12.40 -14.16 3.10
C LEU A 25 -13.45 -15.24 2.84
N SER A 26 -13.49 -15.77 1.61
CA SER A 26 -14.40 -16.88 1.25
C SER A 26 -14.16 -18.10 2.14
N LYS A 27 -12.90 -18.41 2.40
CA LYS A 27 -12.54 -19.57 3.26
C LYS A 27 -12.98 -19.34 4.70
N VAL A 28 -12.83 -18.12 5.22
CA VAL A 28 -13.17 -17.79 6.61
C VAL A 28 -14.67 -17.88 6.85
N TYR A 29 -15.47 -17.33 5.94
CA TYR A 29 -16.91 -17.27 6.12
C TYR A 29 -17.69 -18.43 5.48
N ASN A 30 -16.97 -19.32 4.79
CA ASN A 30 -17.57 -20.40 4.03
C ASN A 30 -18.70 -19.88 3.11
N LYS A 31 -18.51 -18.70 2.59
CA LYS A 31 -19.40 -17.99 1.67
C LYS A 31 -18.56 -17.31 0.61
N ASN A 32 -19.20 -16.95 -0.49
CA ASN A 32 -18.55 -16.20 -1.56
C ASN A 32 -18.92 -14.71 -1.41
N PRO A 33 -18.09 -13.91 -0.68
CA PRO A 33 -18.37 -12.47 -0.59
C PRO A 33 -18.28 -11.86 -1.98
N LYS A 34 -19.11 -10.87 -2.24
CA LYS A 34 -19.13 -10.21 -3.54
C LYS A 34 -17.96 -9.21 -3.66
N PRO A 35 -17.33 -9.11 -4.85
CA PRO A 35 -16.25 -8.15 -5.05
C PRO A 35 -16.54 -6.72 -4.57
N PRO A 36 -17.74 -6.14 -4.79
CA PRO A 36 -18.03 -4.81 -4.30
C PRO A 36 -17.86 -4.65 -2.79
N THR A 37 -18.18 -5.68 -2.01
CA THR A 37 -18.00 -5.66 -0.55
C THR A 37 -16.52 -5.52 -0.18
N ILE A 38 -15.64 -6.24 -0.90
CA ILE A 38 -14.20 -6.19 -0.67
C ILE A 38 -13.65 -4.81 -1.03
N TYR A 39 -14.03 -4.27 -2.19
CA TYR A 39 -13.55 -2.97 -2.62
C TYR A 39 -14.00 -1.84 -1.70
N ARG A 40 -15.22 -1.92 -1.16
CA ARG A 40 -15.69 -0.93 -0.18
C ARG A 40 -14.87 -0.97 1.09
N ALA A 41 -14.53 -2.16 1.57
CA ALA A 41 -13.70 -2.33 2.75
C ALA A 41 -12.29 -1.80 2.52
N ILE A 42 -11.70 -2.11 1.37
CA ILE A 42 -10.36 -1.62 0.99
C ILE A 42 -10.37 -0.09 0.92
N ASP A 43 -11.36 0.50 0.25
CA ASP A 43 -11.48 1.94 0.13
C ASP A 43 -11.62 2.62 1.49
N PHE A 44 -12.38 2.02 2.39
CA PHE A 44 -12.54 2.52 3.75
C PHE A 44 -11.19 2.59 4.47
N TRP A 45 -10.45 1.49 4.49
CA TRP A 45 -9.16 1.45 5.18
C TRP A 45 -8.12 2.32 4.50
N HIS A 46 -8.13 2.39 3.19
CA HIS A 46 -7.22 3.25 2.43
C HIS A 46 -7.49 4.73 2.70
N SER A 47 -8.75 5.15 2.71
CA SER A 47 -9.11 6.55 2.95
C SER A 47 -8.80 7.00 4.37
N HIS A 48 -8.75 6.05 5.32
CA HIS A 48 -8.38 6.33 6.71
C HIS A 48 -6.89 6.12 6.99
N ASN A 49 -6.09 5.90 5.95
CA ASN A 49 -4.63 5.76 6.03
C ASN A 49 -4.14 4.53 6.83
N PHE A 50 -4.98 3.51 6.95
CA PHE A 50 -4.57 2.25 7.61
C PHE A 50 -3.80 1.34 6.67
N ILE A 51 -4.05 1.45 5.37
CA ILE A 51 -3.37 0.65 4.36
C ILE A 51 -2.87 1.52 3.23
N HIS A 52 -1.86 1.01 2.51
CA HIS A 52 -1.33 1.63 1.31
C HIS A 52 -1.59 0.75 0.11
N ARG A 53 -1.77 1.38 -1.04
CA ARG A 53 -1.79 0.68 -2.31
C ARG A 53 -0.41 0.83 -2.95
N ILE A 54 0.21 -0.29 -3.28
CA ILE A 54 1.48 -0.30 -4.03
C ILE A 54 1.09 -0.28 -5.50
N GLU A 55 1.21 0.87 -6.14
CA GLU A 55 0.70 1.09 -7.49
C GLU A 55 1.26 0.11 -8.53
N SER A 56 2.57 -0.09 -8.50
CA SER A 56 3.22 -0.97 -9.47
C SER A 56 2.80 -2.44 -9.34
N LEU A 57 2.36 -2.86 -8.15
CA LEU A 57 1.95 -4.23 -7.88
C LEU A 57 0.43 -4.38 -7.87
N ASN A 58 -0.30 -3.28 -7.82
CA ASN A 58 -1.75 -3.26 -7.63
C ASN A 58 -2.14 -4.13 -6.42
N ALA A 59 -1.43 -3.93 -5.32
CA ALA A 59 -1.59 -4.71 -4.10
C ALA A 59 -1.62 -3.78 -2.88
N PHE A 60 -2.05 -4.31 -1.75
CA PHE A 60 -2.25 -3.53 -0.54
C PHE A 60 -1.40 -4.04 0.61
N SER A 61 -0.91 -3.12 1.43
CA SER A 61 -0.18 -3.45 2.65
C SER A 61 -0.59 -2.51 3.77
N VAL A 62 -0.42 -2.97 5.01
CA VAL A 62 -0.71 -2.14 6.18
C VAL A 62 0.33 -1.03 6.29
N CYS A 63 -0.09 0.15 6.71
CA CYS A 63 0.83 1.26 6.96
C CYS A 63 1.70 0.93 8.17
N GLU A 64 3.02 0.90 7.96
CA GLU A 64 4.00 0.56 9.00
C GLU A 64 4.54 1.78 9.72
N VAL A 65 4.15 2.96 9.29
CA VAL A 65 4.66 4.23 9.82
C VAL A 65 3.51 5.13 10.25
N SER A 66 3.86 6.31 10.81
CA SER A 66 2.86 7.27 11.27
C SER A 66 1.87 7.63 10.15
N HIS A 67 0.59 7.73 10.50
CA HIS A 67 -0.48 8.06 9.55
C HIS A 67 -0.48 9.51 9.07
N LYS A 68 0.41 10.33 9.60
CA LYS A 68 0.45 11.76 9.27
C LYS A 68 1.56 12.07 8.28
N HIS A 69 1.57 11.39 7.13
CA HIS A 69 2.56 11.69 6.10
C HIS A 69 1.86 11.90 4.77
N THR A 70 2.41 12.81 3.96
CA THR A 70 1.88 13.13 2.64
C THR A 70 2.48 12.26 1.55
N GLY A 71 3.59 11.59 1.84
CA GLY A 71 4.31 10.76 0.89
C GLY A 71 4.41 9.31 1.31
N SER A 72 4.46 8.43 0.33
CA SER A 72 4.65 7.00 0.52
C SER A 72 5.91 6.57 -0.21
N ASN A 73 6.81 5.87 0.48
CA ASN A 73 8.10 5.46 -0.07
C ASN A 73 8.28 3.96 0.14
N PHE A 74 8.45 3.23 -0.95
CA PHE A 74 8.57 1.78 -0.90
C PHE A 74 9.80 1.31 -1.66
N MET A 75 10.51 0.33 -1.11
CA MET A 75 11.51 -0.43 -1.83
C MET A 75 10.94 -1.81 -2.09
N ILE A 76 10.91 -2.22 -3.35
CA ILE A 76 10.26 -3.45 -3.79
C ILE A 76 11.32 -4.37 -4.38
N CYS A 77 11.46 -5.58 -3.82
CA CYS A 77 12.37 -6.57 -4.37
C CYS A 77 11.68 -7.37 -5.47
N ASN A 78 12.23 -7.32 -6.67
CA ASN A 78 11.69 -8.07 -7.80
C ASN A 78 11.97 -9.57 -7.70
N GLY A 79 12.94 -9.97 -6.85
CA GLY A 79 13.28 -11.37 -6.66
C GLY A 79 12.33 -12.11 -5.74
N CYS A 80 12.08 -11.58 -4.55
CA CYS A 80 11.28 -12.26 -3.53
C CYS A 80 9.94 -11.58 -3.22
N GLY A 81 9.70 -10.39 -3.78
CA GLY A 81 8.45 -9.66 -3.54
C GLY A 81 8.40 -8.91 -2.22
N LYS A 82 9.50 -8.86 -1.47
CA LYS A 82 9.55 -8.11 -0.22
C LYS A 82 9.34 -6.63 -0.50
N VAL A 83 8.49 -5.99 0.31
CA VAL A 83 8.26 -4.55 0.23
C VAL A 83 8.56 -3.94 1.58
N THR A 84 9.36 -2.89 1.60
CA THR A 84 9.69 -2.15 2.81
C THR A 84 9.26 -0.71 2.64
N GLU A 85 8.56 -0.18 3.64
CA GLU A 85 8.13 1.21 3.65
C GLU A 85 9.13 2.05 4.42
N TYR A 86 9.48 3.22 3.88
CA TYR A 86 10.39 4.17 4.52
C TYR A 86 9.74 5.54 4.62
N VAL A 87 10.15 6.32 5.61
CA VAL A 87 9.72 7.71 5.75
C VAL A 87 10.90 8.60 5.44
N PHE A 88 10.76 9.47 4.46
CA PHE A 88 11.70 10.57 4.24
C PHE A 88 10.99 11.71 3.54
N GLU A 89 11.54 12.90 3.68
CA GLU A 89 10.94 14.08 3.08
C GLU A 89 11.37 14.22 1.62
N LEU A 90 10.55 14.93 0.85
CA LEU A 90 10.91 15.26 -0.52
C LEU A 90 12.21 16.04 -0.54
N PRO A 91 13.12 15.74 -1.48
CA PRO A 91 14.33 16.52 -1.67
C PRO A 91 13.99 17.99 -1.94
N ASP A 92 14.84 18.88 -1.46
CA ASP A 92 14.65 20.33 -1.63
C ASP A 92 14.54 20.74 -3.09
N LEU A 93 15.29 20.06 -3.97
CA LEU A 93 15.25 20.34 -5.40
C LEU A 93 13.84 20.16 -5.96
N LEU A 94 13.13 19.10 -5.54
CA LEU A 94 11.75 18.86 -5.96
C LEU A 94 10.80 19.86 -5.33
N LYS A 95 11.00 20.20 -4.06
CA LYS A 95 10.16 21.19 -3.38
C LYS A 95 10.25 22.54 -4.07
N ASP A 96 11.46 22.95 -4.46
CA ASP A 96 11.68 24.22 -5.16
C ASP A 96 11.01 24.20 -6.53
N LYS A 97 11.11 23.10 -7.25
CA LYS A 97 10.48 22.97 -8.57
C LYS A 97 8.96 23.10 -8.45
N ILE A 98 8.37 22.44 -7.48
CA ILE A 98 6.92 22.48 -7.24
C ILE A 98 6.48 23.91 -6.89
N SER A 99 7.24 24.60 -6.04
CA SER A 99 6.94 25.97 -5.66
C SER A 99 7.02 26.92 -6.85
N LYS A 100 8.01 26.75 -7.71
CA LYS A 100 8.19 27.62 -8.90
C LYS A 100 7.05 27.49 -9.88
N GLU A 101 6.41 26.31 -9.94
CA GLU A 101 5.26 26.08 -10.81
C GLU A 101 3.96 26.52 -10.15
N SER A 102 3.99 27.08 -8.94
CA SER A 102 2.80 27.43 -8.16
C SER A 102 1.85 26.26 -8.02
N PHE A 103 2.42 25.07 -7.95
CA PHE A 103 1.69 23.80 -7.93
C PHE A 103 1.35 23.40 -6.50
N LYS A 104 0.09 23.11 -6.23
CA LYS A 104 -0.34 22.65 -4.91
C LYS A 104 -0.25 21.12 -4.85
N MET A 105 0.78 20.62 -4.20
CA MET A 105 0.96 19.19 -4.04
C MET A 105 0.06 18.67 -2.91
N LEU A 106 -0.74 17.65 -3.20
CA LEU A 106 -1.59 17.00 -2.20
C LEU A 106 -0.94 15.80 -1.58
N LYS A 107 -0.29 14.98 -2.42
CA LYS A 107 0.43 13.79 -1.97
C LYS A 107 1.44 13.38 -3.03
N TRP A 108 2.38 12.53 -2.65
CA TRP A 108 3.37 11.98 -3.58
C TRP A 108 3.66 10.53 -3.23
N ASN A 109 4.18 9.80 -4.19
CA ASN A 109 4.46 8.37 -4.04
C ASN A 109 5.77 8.03 -4.75
N LEU A 110 6.63 7.27 -4.08
CA LEU A 110 7.89 6.81 -4.63
C LEU A 110 7.99 5.31 -4.46
N GLU A 111 8.25 4.60 -5.57
CA GLU A 111 8.47 3.16 -5.55
C GLU A 111 9.81 2.88 -6.21
N ILE A 112 10.69 2.22 -5.47
CA ILE A 112 12.02 1.86 -5.96
C ILE A 112 12.04 0.35 -6.16
N ASN A 113 12.22 -0.09 -7.40
CA ASN A 113 12.28 -1.51 -7.75
C ASN A 113 13.74 -1.95 -7.84
N GLY A 114 14.03 -3.10 -7.27
CA GLY A 114 15.40 -3.59 -7.28
C GLY A 114 15.47 -5.02 -6.77
N ILE A 115 16.65 -5.40 -6.29
CA ILE A 115 16.92 -6.74 -5.76
C ILE A 115 17.45 -6.58 -4.34
N CYS A 116 16.81 -7.23 -3.38
CA CYS A 116 17.21 -7.12 -1.99
C CYS A 116 18.52 -7.88 -1.73
N LYS A 117 19.10 -7.63 -0.56
CA LYS A 117 20.38 -8.24 -0.17
C LYS A 117 20.38 -9.76 -0.27
N ASN A 118 19.27 -10.39 0.11
CA ASN A 118 19.16 -11.85 0.11
C ASN A 118 18.97 -12.44 -1.28
N CYS A 119 18.56 -11.62 -2.26
CA CYS A 119 18.32 -12.05 -3.64
C CYS A 119 19.47 -11.68 -4.59
N SER A 120 20.34 -10.79 -4.15
CA SER A 120 21.47 -10.34 -5.00
C SER A 120 22.67 -11.25 -4.89
#